data_cb044dea2e79c0550afa60be7ac9a8a0
#
_entry.id   cb044dea2e79c0550afa60be7ac9a8a0
#
_cell.length_a   1.000
_cell.length_b   1.000
_cell.length_c   1.000
_cell.angle_alpha   90.00
_cell.angle_beta   90.00
_cell.angle_gamma   90.00
#
_symmetry.space_group_name_H-M   'P 1'
#
loop_
_entity.id
_entity.type
_entity.pdbx_description
1 polymer ?
#
loop_
_entity_poly.entity_id
_entity_poly.type
_entity_poly.pdbx_seq_one_letter_code
_entity_poly.pdbx_strand_id
1 'polypeptide(L)'
;MKARLEQLIAHSSDIVVATDFKGIVIYYNDGAEAILGYKPDEVLGSFVGNLYPSVEEAKRVMAAMRDPENGGEGSVQTFRTQFQTKEGIQIPVAISGTLIFGEEGDEDGTIGFAKDLREILRKDQLAVLGEVAVGLSHEINNPLAVIVNQAELLERDLESLAGETDSSVETERIDAIR
;
A
#
# COMPACT_ATOMS: atom_id res chain seq x y z
N MET A 1 3.11 12.62 35.85
CA MET A 1 2.25 11.89 34.89
C MET A 1 2.15 12.66 33.56
N LYS A 2 1.86 13.95 33.54
CA LYS A 2 1.74 14.81 32.34
C LYS A 2 2.97 14.74 31.43
N ALA A 3 4.17 15.00 31.94
CA ALA A 3 5.42 14.97 31.16
C ALA A 3 5.72 13.60 30.50
N ARG A 4 5.29 12.50 31.12
CA ARG A 4 5.51 11.16 30.57
C ARG A 4 4.53 10.86 29.42
N LEU A 5 3.31 11.38 29.49
CA LEU A 5 2.33 11.29 28.41
C LEU A 5 2.77 12.13 27.20
N GLU A 6 3.26 13.34 27.46
CA GLU A 6 3.80 14.22 26.42
C GLU A 6 4.97 13.55 25.67
N GLN A 7 5.87 12.87 26.38
CA GLN A 7 6.99 12.12 25.77
C GLN A 7 6.49 10.94 24.91
N LEU A 8 5.45 10.22 25.35
CA LEU A 8 4.90 9.10 24.58
C LEU A 8 4.29 9.57 23.26
N ILE A 9 3.59 10.71 23.29
CA ILE A 9 3.00 11.31 22.09
C ILE A 9 4.09 11.89 21.18
N ALA A 10 5.09 12.56 21.75
CA ALA A 10 6.17 13.16 21.00
C ALA A 10 6.95 12.13 20.17
N HIS A 11 7.25 10.96 20.76
CA HIS A 11 8.01 9.89 20.11
C HIS A 11 7.14 8.82 19.45
N SER A 12 5.83 9.07 19.25
CA SER A 12 4.99 8.20 18.43
C SER A 12 5.50 8.19 17.00
N SER A 13 5.55 7.01 16.37
CA SER A 13 5.86 6.85 14.96
C SER A 13 4.73 7.32 14.03
N ASP A 14 3.51 7.43 14.56
CA ASP A 14 2.37 7.97 13.82
C ASP A 14 2.41 9.50 13.86
N ILE A 15 1.81 10.12 12.84
CA ILE A 15 1.63 11.57 12.78
C ILE A 15 0.66 12.00 13.87
N VAL A 16 1.06 12.94 14.73
CA VAL A 16 0.17 13.56 15.72
C VAL A 16 0.21 15.07 15.54
N VAL A 17 -0.97 15.65 15.28
CA VAL A 17 -1.13 17.10 15.08
C VAL A 17 -2.32 17.55 15.92
N ALA A 18 -2.15 18.65 16.66
CA ALA A 18 -3.28 19.33 17.30
C ALA A 18 -3.38 20.78 16.83
N THR A 19 -4.61 21.29 16.78
CA THR A 19 -4.89 22.66 16.36
C THR A 19 -5.72 23.38 17.40
N ASP A 20 -5.70 24.71 17.36
CA ASP A 20 -6.71 25.54 18.02
C ASP A 20 -8.03 25.55 17.22
N PHE A 21 -9.04 26.28 17.72
CA PHE A 21 -10.36 26.40 17.10
C PHE A 21 -10.35 27.08 15.73
N LYS A 22 -9.26 27.79 15.37
CA LYS A 22 -9.06 28.40 14.03
C LYS A 22 -8.38 27.45 13.05
N GLY A 23 -8.00 26.25 13.50
CA GLY A 23 -7.22 25.30 12.70
C GLY A 23 -5.73 25.65 12.62
N ILE A 24 -5.22 26.48 13.55
CA ILE A 24 -3.80 26.78 13.65
C ILE A 24 -3.10 25.66 14.43
N VAL A 25 -2.03 25.14 13.90
CA VAL A 25 -1.27 24.05 14.50
C VAL A 25 -0.60 24.52 15.79
N ILE A 26 -0.93 23.88 16.91
CA ILE A 26 -0.37 24.14 18.23
C ILE A 26 0.52 22.99 18.73
N TYR A 27 0.41 21.80 18.11
CA TYR A 27 1.23 20.65 18.43
C TYR A 27 1.56 19.85 17.15
N TYR A 28 2.80 19.37 17.06
CA TYR A 28 3.34 18.62 15.93
C TYR A 28 4.46 17.73 16.46
N ASN A 29 4.36 16.39 16.29
CA ASN A 29 5.29 15.44 16.89
C ASN A 29 6.43 15.03 15.96
N ASP A 30 7.39 14.27 16.51
CA ASP A 30 8.56 13.75 15.78
C ASP A 30 8.16 12.83 14.62
N GLY A 31 7.09 12.02 14.79
CA GLY A 31 6.56 11.17 13.72
C GLY A 31 6.04 11.97 12.53
N ALA A 32 5.38 13.09 12.80
CA ALA A 32 4.91 13.99 11.74
C ALA A 32 6.10 14.64 10.99
N GLU A 33 7.14 15.09 11.70
CA GLU A 33 8.37 15.60 11.09
C GLU A 33 9.02 14.54 10.19
N ALA A 34 9.18 13.32 10.70
CA ALA A 34 9.82 12.23 9.97
C ALA A 34 9.06 11.81 8.70
N ILE A 35 7.72 11.82 8.74
CA ILE A 35 6.89 11.38 7.63
C ILE A 35 6.62 12.49 6.62
N LEU A 36 6.32 13.71 7.09
CA LEU A 36 5.93 14.83 6.23
C LEU A 36 7.11 15.70 5.80
N GLY A 37 8.25 15.65 6.52
CA GLY A 37 9.48 16.36 6.19
C GLY A 37 9.48 17.85 6.57
N TYR A 38 8.41 18.37 7.17
CA TYR A 38 8.38 19.72 7.73
C TYR A 38 8.97 19.72 9.14
N LYS A 39 9.76 20.73 9.46
CA LYS A 39 10.21 20.96 10.83
C LYS A 39 9.09 21.57 11.68
N PRO A 40 9.08 21.37 13.01
CA PRO A 40 8.07 21.94 13.89
C PRO A 40 7.93 23.47 13.77
N ASP A 41 9.05 24.19 13.61
CA ASP A 41 9.08 25.65 13.45
C ASP A 41 8.45 26.16 12.13
N GLU A 42 8.34 25.30 11.12
CA GLU A 42 7.68 25.61 9.85
C GLU A 42 6.16 25.40 9.92
N VAL A 43 5.69 24.54 10.82
CA VAL A 43 4.28 24.11 10.89
C VAL A 43 3.54 24.74 12.08
N LEU A 44 4.21 24.86 13.23
CA LEU A 44 3.61 25.50 14.40
C LEU A 44 3.22 26.93 14.10
N GLY A 45 1.98 27.31 14.44
CA GLY A 45 1.41 28.61 14.14
C GLY A 45 0.90 28.77 12.70
N SER A 46 1.05 27.77 11.83
CA SER A 46 0.48 27.78 10.48
C SER A 46 -0.89 27.10 10.44
N PHE A 47 -1.64 27.29 9.37
CA PHE A 47 -2.93 26.64 9.16
C PHE A 47 -2.75 25.17 8.79
N VAL A 48 -3.43 24.26 9.50
CA VAL A 48 -3.32 22.81 9.32
C VAL A 48 -3.68 22.34 7.89
N GLY A 49 -4.50 23.09 7.20
CA GLY A 49 -4.87 22.83 5.80
C GLY A 49 -3.67 22.77 4.85
N ASN A 50 -2.54 23.39 5.23
CA ASN A 50 -1.29 23.36 4.43
C ASN A 50 -0.62 21.96 4.42
N LEU A 51 -1.01 21.06 5.33
CA LEU A 51 -0.55 19.66 5.34
C LEU A 51 -1.35 18.77 4.39
N TYR A 52 -2.41 19.29 3.78
CA TYR A 52 -3.26 18.58 2.83
C TYR A 52 -2.95 19.00 1.39
N PRO A 53 -3.24 18.15 0.40
CA PRO A 53 -3.06 18.49 -1.02
C PRO A 53 -3.92 19.67 -1.47
N SER A 54 -5.06 19.90 -0.81
CA SER A 54 -5.96 21.02 -1.07
C SER A 54 -6.77 21.40 0.19
N VAL A 55 -7.31 22.60 0.18
CA VAL A 55 -8.21 23.09 1.24
C VAL A 55 -9.51 22.28 1.28
N GLU A 56 -9.97 21.80 0.13
CA GLU A 56 -11.16 20.96 -0.01
C GLU A 56 -10.96 19.63 0.73
N GLU A 57 -9.78 19.03 0.62
CA GLU A 57 -9.46 17.80 1.34
C GLU A 57 -9.44 18.01 2.86
N ALA A 58 -8.84 19.10 3.33
CA ALA A 58 -8.88 19.49 4.74
C ALA A 58 -10.32 19.68 5.24
N LYS A 59 -11.17 20.37 4.46
CA LYS A 59 -12.59 20.57 4.78
C LYS A 59 -13.37 19.25 4.83
N ARG A 60 -13.05 18.31 3.96
CA ARG A 60 -13.67 16.97 3.94
C ARG A 60 -13.41 16.22 5.25
N VAL A 61 -12.19 16.26 5.77
CA VAL A 61 -11.83 15.66 7.06
C VAL A 61 -12.57 16.35 8.20
N MET A 62 -12.60 17.68 8.21
CA MET A 62 -13.33 18.45 9.23
C MET A 62 -14.83 18.23 9.20
N ALA A 63 -15.43 18.06 8.03
CA ALA A 63 -16.83 17.68 7.88
C ALA A 63 -17.09 16.27 8.43
N ALA A 64 -16.19 15.33 8.15
CA ALA A 64 -16.29 13.96 8.67
C ALA A 64 -16.22 13.89 10.20
N MET A 65 -15.45 14.76 10.86
CA MET A 65 -15.41 14.85 12.32
C MET A 65 -16.73 15.33 12.94
N ARG A 66 -17.54 16.07 12.17
CA ARG A 66 -18.84 16.59 12.62
C ARG A 66 -20.01 15.72 12.18
N ASP A 67 -19.76 14.67 11.41
CA ASP A 67 -20.76 13.74 10.95
C ASP A 67 -20.87 12.57 11.93
N PRO A 68 -22.03 12.40 12.60
CA PRO A 68 -22.23 11.32 13.58
C PRO A 68 -22.03 9.91 13.02
N GLU A 69 -22.16 9.72 11.71
CA GLU A 69 -21.98 8.40 11.06
C GLU A 69 -20.48 7.97 10.97
N ASN A 70 -19.54 8.90 11.12
CA ASN A 70 -18.09 8.63 10.94
C ASN A 70 -17.32 8.32 12.24
N GLY A 71 -17.97 8.11 13.37
CA GLY A 71 -17.26 7.74 14.61
C GLY A 71 -17.83 8.33 15.89
N GLY A 72 -18.96 9.03 15.78
CA GLY A 72 -19.65 9.70 16.87
C GLY A 72 -19.51 11.23 16.81
N GLU A 73 -20.27 11.91 17.66
CA GLU A 73 -20.30 13.37 17.69
C GLU A 73 -18.91 13.93 18.03
N GLY A 74 -18.35 14.73 17.13
CA GLY A 74 -17.05 15.38 17.32
C GLY A 74 -15.84 14.47 17.12
N SER A 75 -15.99 13.30 16.53
CA SER A 75 -14.86 12.40 16.27
C SER A 75 -14.95 11.72 14.91
N VAL A 76 -13.79 11.32 14.38
CA VAL A 76 -13.66 10.49 13.17
C VAL A 76 -12.70 9.35 13.43
N GLN A 77 -13.01 8.15 12.92
CA GLN A 77 -12.17 6.99 13.08
C GLN A 77 -11.80 6.40 11.70
N THR A 78 -10.51 6.17 11.52
CA THR A 78 -9.96 5.50 10.33
C THR A 78 -10.40 6.14 8.99
N PHE A 79 -10.56 7.46 8.98
CA PHE A 79 -10.92 8.20 7.78
C PHE A 79 -9.75 8.27 6.82
N ARG A 80 -9.91 7.73 5.61
CA ARG A 80 -8.85 7.73 4.59
C ARG A 80 -8.81 9.05 3.85
N THR A 81 -7.62 9.64 3.82
CA THR A 81 -7.31 10.90 3.15
C THR A 81 -5.85 10.91 2.68
N GLN A 82 -5.38 12.05 2.23
CA GLN A 82 -3.99 12.27 1.83
C GLN A 82 -3.40 13.46 2.56
N PHE A 83 -2.13 13.33 2.96
CA PHE A 83 -1.30 14.46 3.35
C PHE A 83 -0.30 14.79 2.25
N GLN A 84 0.19 16.02 2.25
CA GLN A 84 1.24 16.48 1.36
C GLN A 84 2.52 16.69 2.13
N THR A 85 3.61 16.08 1.67
CA THR A 85 4.94 16.27 2.25
C THR A 85 5.52 17.63 1.81
N LYS A 86 6.58 18.07 2.49
CA LYS A 86 7.34 19.28 2.13
C LYS A 86 7.86 19.24 0.68
N GLU A 87 8.13 18.06 0.14
CA GLU A 87 8.57 17.84 -1.23
C GLU A 87 7.41 17.83 -2.25
N GLY A 88 6.16 18.03 -1.79
CA GLY A 88 4.97 18.01 -2.63
C GLY A 88 4.42 16.60 -2.94
N ILE A 89 4.96 15.57 -2.31
CA ILE A 89 4.49 14.19 -2.49
C ILE A 89 3.21 13.98 -1.68
N GLN A 90 2.19 13.43 -2.31
CA GLN A 90 0.95 13.04 -1.63
C GLN A 90 1.10 11.64 -1.04
N ILE A 91 0.81 11.50 0.24
CA ILE A 91 0.88 10.23 0.96
C ILE A 91 -0.50 9.82 1.48
N PRO A 92 -0.92 8.57 1.28
CA PRO A 92 -2.17 8.07 1.82
C PRO A 92 -2.05 7.88 3.32
N VAL A 93 -3.02 8.41 4.06
CA VAL A 93 -3.09 8.28 5.52
C VAL A 93 -4.48 7.87 5.99
N ALA A 94 -4.55 7.22 7.15
CA ALA A 94 -5.79 7.01 7.88
C ALA A 94 -5.79 7.88 9.13
N ILE A 95 -6.73 8.81 9.21
CA ILE A 95 -6.86 9.75 10.33
C ILE A 95 -7.90 9.24 11.32
N SER A 96 -7.55 9.27 12.59
CA SER A 96 -8.46 9.24 13.72
C SER A 96 -8.31 10.55 14.48
N GLY A 97 -9.38 11.31 14.61
CA GLY A 97 -9.33 12.65 15.19
C GLY A 97 -10.55 12.96 16.05
N THR A 98 -10.39 13.91 16.93
CA THR A 98 -11.43 14.34 17.86
C THR A 98 -11.41 15.86 17.99
N LEU A 99 -12.62 16.46 18.07
CA LEU A 99 -12.79 17.83 18.48
C LEU A 99 -12.53 17.95 19.99
N ILE A 100 -11.84 18.99 20.40
CA ILE A 100 -11.62 19.34 21.79
C ILE A 100 -12.63 20.45 22.14
N PHE A 101 -13.34 20.29 23.24
CA PHE A 101 -14.29 21.25 23.72
C PHE A 101 -13.75 21.92 24.96
N GLY A 102 -13.96 23.23 25.05
CA GLY A 102 -13.67 24.04 26.22
C GLY A 102 -14.66 23.81 27.38
N GLU A 103 -14.42 24.46 28.51
CA GLU A 103 -15.28 24.36 29.72
C GLU A 103 -16.72 24.84 29.49
N GLU A 104 -16.93 25.75 28.54
CA GLU A 104 -18.26 26.29 28.18
C GLU A 104 -18.97 25.48 27.08
N GLY A 105 -18.32 24.38 26.59
CA GLY A 105 -18.85 23.50 25.54
C GLY A 105 -18.65 23.99 24.11
N ASP A 106 -17.90 25.06 23.92
CA ASP A 106 -17.45 25.55 22.62
C ASP A 106 -16.25 24.73 22.08
N GLU A 107 -16.08 24.68 20.76
CA GLU A 107 -14.96 24.02 20.13
C GLU A 107 -13.67 24.80 20.44
N ASP A 108 -12.73 24.19 21.14
CA ASP A 108 -11.41 24.74 21.50
C ASP A 108 -10.31 24.34 20.52
N GLY A 109 -10.47 23.21 19.82
CA GLY A 109 -9.51 22.75 18.83
C GLY A 109 -9.74 21.32 18.37
N THR A 110 -8.71 20.75 17.75
CA THR A 110 -8.72 19.34 17.32
C THR A 110 -7.43 18.65 17.71
N ILE A 111 -7.51 17.33 17.92
CA ILE A 111 -6.34 16.45 17.91
C ILE A 111 -6.56 15.34 16.90
N GLY A 112 -5.56 15.11 16.05
CA GLY A 112 -5.57 14.07 15.03
C GLY A 112 -4.35 13.17 15.14
N PHE A 113 -4.59 11.88 14.99
CA PHE A 113 -3.59 10.84 14.80
C PHE A 113 -3.72 10.33 13.39
N ALA A 114 -2.65 10.34 12.60
CA ALA A 114 -2.69 9.83 11.24
C ALA A 114 -1.62 8.77 11.03
N LYS A 115 -2.07 7.62 10.54
CA LYS A 115 -1.20 6.49 10.20
C LYS A 115 -0.85 6.54 8.73
N ASP A 116 0.44 6.47 8.42
CA ASP A 116 0.93 6.33 7.04
C ASP A 116 0.55 4.93 6.50
N LEU A 117 -0.16 4.91 5.37
CA LEU A 117 -0.64 3.69 4.75
C LEU A 117 0.27 3.15 3.64
N ARG A 118 1.35 3.83 3.29
CA ARG A 118 2.22 3.44 2.16
C ARG A 118 2.75 2.01 2.30
N GLU A 119 3.25 1.65 3.48
CA GLU A 119 3.80 0.32 3.72
C GLU A 119 2.72 -0.77 3.69
N ILE A 120 1.53 -0.49 4.26
CA ILE A 120 0.40 -1.41 4.29
C ILE A 120 -0.07 -1.68 2.86
N LEU A 121 -0.33 -0.61 2.08
CA LEU A 121 -0.78 -0.72 0.70
C LEU A 121 0.25 -1.44 -0.19
N ARG A 122 1.55 -1.19 0.02
CA ARG A 122 2.61 -1.91 -0.69
C ARG A 122 2.61 -3.40 -0.37
N LYS A 123 2.44 -3.79 0.90
CA LYS A 123 2.34 -5.21 1.29
C LYS A 123 1.13 -5.89 0.66
N ASP A 124 -0.01 -5.22 0.67
CA ASP A 124 -1.24 -5.73 0.05
C ASP A 124 -1.06 -5.93 -1.47
N GLN A 125 -0.44 -4.96 -2.16
CA GLN A 125 -0.13 -5.09 -3.58
C GLN A 125 0.80 -6.26 -3.89
N LEU A 126 1.85 -6.46 -3.07
CA LEU A 126 2.78 -7.59 -3.24
C LEU A 126 2.09 -8.94 -2.97
N ALA A 127 1.18 -9.01 -2.01
CA ALA A 127 0.41 -10.23 -1.75
C ALA A 127 -0.48 -10.61 -2.94
N VAL A 128 -1.22 -9.66 -3.49
CA VAL A 128 -2.05 -9.88 -4.70
C VAL A 128 -1.17 -10.27 -5.89
N LEU A 129 -0.04 -9.62 -6.09
CA LEU A 129 0.89 -9.96 -7.17
C LEU A 129 1.44 -11.39 -7.02
N GLY A 130 1.73 -11.82 -5.78
CA GLY A 130 2.15 -13.18 -5.45
C GLY A 130 1.11 -14.23 -5.84
N GLU A 131 -0.16 -14.01 -5.51
CA GLU A 131 -1.25 -14.92 -5.88
C GLU A 131 -1.42 -15.03 -7.40
N VAL A 132 -1.38 -13.90 -8.10
CA VAL A 132 -1.45 -13.86 -9.57
C VAL A 132 -0.26 -14.59 -10.19
N ALA A 133 0.95 -14.40 -9.68
CA ALA A 133 2.16 -15.06 -10.20
C ALA A 133 2.10 -16.59 -10.06
N VAL A 134 1.57 -17.10 -8.95
CA VAL A 134 1.34 -18.54 -8.75
C VAL A 134 0.32 -19.08 -9.75
N GLY A 135 -0.81 -18.40 -9.91
CA GLY A 135 -1.85 -18.77 -10.89
C GLY A 135 -1.32 -18.81 -12.33
N LEU A 136 -0.60 -17.76 -12.74
CA LEU A 136 0.02 -17.70 -14.07
C LEU A 136 1.07 -18.79 -14.28
N SER A 137 1.86 -19.13 -13.25
CA SER A 137 2.85 -20.22 -13.36
C SER A 137 2.17 -21.56 -13.65
N HIS A 138 1.06 -21.87 -13.02
CA HIS A 138 0.28 -23.06 -13.32
C HIS A 138 -0.32 -23.05 -14.73
N GLU A 139 -0.86 -21.91 -15.17
CA GLU A 139 -1.45 -21.77 -16.49
C GLU A 139 -0.41 -21.80 -17.62
N ILE A 140 0.82 -21.36 -17.38
CA ILE A 140 1.92 -21.42 -18.35
C ILE A 140 2.53 -22.84 -18.38
N ASN A 141 2.69 -23.48 -17.23
CA ASN A 141 3.28 -24.81 -17.15
C ASN A 141 2.41 -25.89 -17.82
N ASN A 142 1.08 -25.74 -17.80
CA ASN A 142 0.17 -26.69 -18.45
C ASN A 142 0.42 -26.82 -19.97
N PRO A 143 0.41 -25.75 -20.79
CA PRO A 143 0.70 -25.88 -22.23
C PRO A 143 2.15 -26.26 -22.50
N LEU A 144 3.11 -25.83 -21.66
CA LEU A 144 4.51 -26.24 -21.79
C LEU A 144 4.67 -27.75 -21.60
N ALA A 145 4.01 -28.35 -20.62
CA ALA A 145 4.03 -29.81 -20.42
C ALA A 145 3.48 -30.56 -21.64
N VAL A 146 2.42 -30.04 -22.26
CA VAL A 146 1.86 -30.64 -23.50
C VAL A 146 2.86 -30.54 -24.65
N ILE A 147 3.52 -29.40 -24.82
CA ILE A 147 4.53 -29.20 -25.88
C ILE A 147 5.71 -30.15 -25.68
N VAL A 148 6.23 -30.25 -24.44
CA VAL A 148 7.34 -31.13 -24.10
C VAL A 148 6.96 -32.59 -24.40
N ASN A 149 5.80 -33.07 -23.94
CA ASN A 149 5.33 -34.42 -24.22
C ASN A 149 5.18 -34.71 -25.69
N GLN A 150 4.68 -33.74 -26.48
CA GLN A 150 4.57 -33.91 -27.95
C GLN A 150 5.93 -33.94 -28.61
N ALA A 151 6.89 -33.14 -28.16
CA ALA A 151 8.26 -33.19 -28.68
C ALA A 151 8.94 -34.54 -28.40
N GLU A 152 8.80 -35.09 -27.19
CA GLU A 152 9.33 -36.42 -26.83
C GLU A 152 8.68 -37.55 -27.63
N LEU A 153 7.38 -37.46 -27.95
CA LEU A 153 6.71 -38.43 -28.80
C LEU A 153 7.24 -38.38 -30.22
N LEU A 154 7.42 -37.20 -30.81
CA LEU A 154 7.99 -37.02 -32.13
C LEU A 154 9.44 -37.53 -32.20
N GLU A 155 10.23 -37.33 -31.18
CA GLU A 155 11.59 -37.84 -31.10
C GLU A 155 11.61 -39.38 -31.12
N ARG A 156 10.76 -40.04 -30.36
CA ARG A 156 10.62 -41.52 -30.37
C ARG A 156 10.12 -42.04 -31.72
N ASP A 157 9.17 -41.38 -32.34
CA ASP A 157 8.68 -41.78 -33.68
C ASP A 157 9.78 -41.66 -34.73
N LEU A 158 10.60 -40.61 -34.70
CA LEU A 158 11.74 -40.44 -35.57
C LEU A 158 12.83 -41.51 -35.36
N GLU A 159 13.12 -41.85 -34.11
CA GLU A 159 14.04 -42.93 -33.78
C GLU A 159 13.55 -44.31 -34.29
N SER A 160 12.25 -44.57 -34.14
CA SER A 160 11.62 -45.80 -34.66
C SER A 160 11.71 -45.90 -36.18
N LEU A 161 11.40 -44.82 -36.89
CA LEU A 161 11.49 -44.76 -38.35
C LEU A 161 12.94 -44.91 -38.85
N ALA A 162 13.91 -44.33 -38.14
CA ALA A 162 15.32 -44.48 -38.45
C ALA A 162 15.80 -45.94 -38.26
N GLY A 163 15.33 -46.62 -37.20
CA GLY A 163 15.65 -48.02 -36.96
C GLY A 163 15.03 -48.98 -38.00
N GLU A 164 13.80 -48.70 -38.46
CA GLU A 164 13.17 -49.50 -39.53
C GLU A 164 13.87 -49.31 -40.90
N THR A 165 14.35 -48.10 -41.18
CA THR A 165 15.06 -47.80 -42.45
C THR A 165 16.42 -48.52 -42.50
N ASP A 166 17.15 -48.58 -41.38
CA ASP A 166 18.43 -49.25 -41.29
C ASP A 166 18.27 -50.79 -41.44
N SER A 167 17.21 -51.37 -40.81
CA SER A 167 16.88 -52.78 -40.94
C SER A 167 16.46 -53.18 -42.36
N SER A 168 15.72 -52.34 -43.08
CA SER A 168 15.28 -52.61 -44.46
C SER A 168 16.44 -52.53 -45.45
N VAL A 169 17.37 -51.58 -45.27
CA VAL A 169 18.60 -51.46 -46.11
C VAL A 169 19.56 -52.62 -45.90
N GLU A 170 19.69 -53.14 -44.66
CA GLU A 170 20.51 -54.35 -44.41
C GLU A 170 19.90 -55.60 -45.02
N THR A 171 18.57 -55.75 -44.97
CA THR A 171 17.86 -56.89 -45.57
C THR A 171 17.99 -56.88 -47.09
N GLU A 172 17.81 -55.74 -47.76
CA GLU A 172 18.05 -55.64 -49.23
C GLU A 172 19.52 -55.89 -49.64
N ARG A 173 20.46 -55.48 -48.79
CA ARG A 173 21.89 -55.78 -49.08
C ARG A 173 22.21 -57.25 -48.94
N ILE A 174 21.63 -58.00 -48.07
CA ILE A 174 21.82 -59.44 -47.89
C ILE A 174 21.19 -60.22 -49.03
N ASP A 175 20.02 -59.80 -49.54
CA ASP A 175 19.38 -60.46 -50.71
C ASP A 175 20.10 -60.16 -52.03
N ALA A 176 20.81 -59.06 -52.18
CA ALA A 176 21.60 -58.71 -53.36
C ALA A 176 22.93 -59.46 -53.45
N ILE A 177 23.34 -60.20 -52.42
CA ILE A 177 24.57 -60.97 -52.32
C ILE A 177 24.32 -62.46 -52.49
N ARG A 178 23.06 -62.87 -52.60
CA ARG A 178 22.67 -64.27 -52.91
C ARG A 178 22.34 -64.42 -54.39
#